data_73ee986d55519a69ec195e5792e63a91
#
_entry.id   73ee986d55519a69ec195e5792e63a91
#
_cell.length_a   1.000
_cell.length_b   1.000
_cell.length_c   1.000
_cell.angle_alpha   90.00
_cell.angle_beta   90.00
_cell.angle_gamma   90.00
#
_symmetry.space_group_name_H-M   'P 1'
#
loop_
_entity.id
_entity.type
_entity.pdbx_description
1 polymer ?
#
loop_
_entity_poly.entity_id
_entity_poly.type
_entity_poly.pdbx_seq_one_letter_code
_entity_poly.pdbx_strand_id
1 'polypeptide(L)'
;MNVVQNYLVSIMHGNFSLYETRLFTKIVLQANTVIKGRRASSLMGKAISADGINANMAIPISDIISDGSHDYESVIDAAKKLQDKTIEFYDRKTQKWTYYRDHLINNVRYTEGSGVIRFTVSMWLLEYILDFINGNFSMYDFQSALRLPSAYAVRLYWLTCSMTAPVNYPLQMLRDMLGVGDKYSQNRDFIKRCIAKPCNLLEQYRLNGFTFRKGTGRGKKASLIFSPVKRQTQSSAQLVAQASISAWVKPSVRNYLLTAAYFDNKELSSNKDTLFQFCRLPDCEDRIVKIVHRSREKRAGKGYIINAMKSSIRDYEKLSKGAPEIGKR
;
A
#
# COMPACT_ATOMS: atom_id res chain seq x y z
N MET A 1 -2.25 5.75 -9.15
CA MET A 1 -1.99 6.29 -7.78
C MET A 1 -0.57 5.89 -7.38
N ASN A 2 0.31 6.87 -7.19
CA ASN A 2 1.72 6.59 -6.94
C ASN A 2 1.96 6.20 -5.47
N VAL A 3 2.69 5.11 -5.28
CA VAL A 3 3.24 4.66 -4.01
C VAL A 3 4.69 5.11 -3.94
N VAL A 4 5.08 5.66 -2.81
CA VAL A 4 6.46 6.02 -2.51
C VAL A 4 6.90 5.23 -1.29
N GLN A 5 8.03 4.56 -1.38
CA GLN A 5 8.58 3.77 -0.29
C GLN A 5 10.10 3.90 -0.23
N ASN A 6 10.67 3.66 0.94
CA ASN A 6 12.12 3.56 1.09
C ASN A 6 12.68 2.48 0.14
N TYR A 7 13.78 2.79 -0.54
CA TYR A 7 14.47 1.84 -1.43
C TYR A 7 14.81 0.51 -0.73
N LEU A 8 15.16 0.55 0.55
CA LEU A 8 15.48 -0.65 1.34
C LEU A 8 14.31 -1.65 1.40
N VAL A 9 13.06 -1.16 1.29
CA VAL A 9 11.88 -2.03 1.18
C VAL A 9 11.91 -2.84 -0.12
N SER A 10 12.42 -2.25 -1.20
CA SER A 10 12.54 -2.94 -2.50
C SER A 10 13.55 -4.08 -2.47
N ILE A 11 14.59 -3.96 -1.62
CA ILE A 11 15.63 -4.98 -1.45
C ILE A 11 15.44 -5.83 -0.19
N MET A 12 14.33 -5.68 0.51
CA MET A 12 14.00 -6.44 1.71
C MET A 12 14.07 -7.95 1.44
N HIS A 13 14.77 -8.67 2.30
CA HIS A 13 14.89 -10.12 2.19
C HIS A 13 13.56 -10.80 2.57
N GLY A 14 13.24 -11.90 1.92
CA GLY A 14 12.10 -12.73 2.30
C GLY A 14 11.34 -13.35 1.13
N ASN A 15 10.81 -14.53 1.39
CA ASN A 15 9.93 -15.22 0.44
C ASN A 15 8.49 -14.72 0.63
N PHE A 16 8.01 -13.93 -0.33
CA PHE A 16 6.65 -13.43 -0.35
C PHE A 16 5.86 -14.09 -1.46
N SER A 17 4.68 -14.58 -1.14
CA SER A 17 3.68 -14.96 -2.14
C SER A 17 3.15 -13.74 -2.87
N LEU A 18 2.37 -13.95 -3.92
CA LEU A 18 1.75 -12.85 -4.66
C LEU A 18 0.79 -12.03 -3.78
N TYR A 19 -0.05 -12.69 -3.00
CA TYR A 19 -1.01 -11.99 -2.14
C TYR A 19 -0.33 -11.30 -0.94
N GLU A 20 0.72 -11.88 -0.37
CA GLU A 20 1.54 -11.19 0.64
C GLU A 20 2.18 -9.92 0.07
N THR A 21 2.72 -10.00 -1.16
CA THR A 21 3.34 -8.85 -1.83
C THR A 21 2.30 -7.76 -2.14
N ARG A 22 1.10 -8.13 -2.59
CA ARG A 22 0.00 -7.20 -2.86
C ARG A 22 -0.53 -6.56 -1.57
N LEU A 23 -0.70 -7.35 -0.53
CA LEU A 23 -1.15 -6.86 0.79
C LEU A 23 -0.12 -5.87 1.36
N PHE A 24 1.17 -6.20 1.30
CA PHE A 24 2.23 -5.29 1.72
C PHE A 24 2.25 -4.00 0.88
N THR A 25 2.10 -4.10 -0.44
CA THR A 25 1.97 -2.91 -1.32
C THR A 25 0.81 -2.01 -0.88
N LYS A 26 -0.31 -2.61 -0.46
CA LYS A 26 -1.47 -1.86 0.01
C LYS A 26 -1.22 -1.20 1.38
N ILE A 27 -0.48 -1.86 2.26
CA ILE A 27 -0.03 -1.27 3.54
C ILE A 27 0.82 -0.02 3.26
N VAL A 28 1.80 -0.13 2.37
CA VAL A 28 2.65 1.01 1.98
C VAL A 28 1.81 2.14 1.37
N LEU A 29 0.83 1.82 0.53
CA LEU A 29 -0.06 2.83 -0.04
C LEU A 29 -0.86 3.55 1.05
N GLN A 30 -1.45 2.82 2.01
CA GLN A 30 -2.18 3.43 3.12
C GLN A 30 -1.26 4.28 3.99
N ALA A 31 -0.05 3.81 4.30
CA ALA A 31 0.96 4.57 5.02
C ALA A 31 1.30 5.88 4.29
N ASN A 32 1.49 5.84 2.97
CA ASN A 32 1.73 7.06 2.17
C ASN A 32 0.59 8.07 2.27
N THR A 33 -0.67 7.61 2.31
CA THR A 33 -1.83 8.53 2.40
C THR A 33 -1.96 9.16 3.79
N VAL A 34 -1.54 8.43 4.82
CA VAL A 34 -1.58 8.86 6.22
C VAL A 34 -0.49 9.89 6.52
N ILE A 35 0.70 9.75 5.94
CA ILE A 35 1.88 10.58 6.29
C ILE A 35 2.10 11.75 5.31
N LYS A 36 1.59 11.70 4.08
CA LYS A 36 1.74 12.80 3.11
C LYS A 36 1.16 14.15 3.53
N GLY A 37 0.23 14.16 4.48
CA GLY A 37 -0.14 15.37 5.17
C GLY A 37 0.71 15.51 6.43
N ARG A 38 1.77 16.31 6.42
CA ARG A 38 2.54 16.71 7.62
C ARG A 38 1.72 17.41 8.72
N ARG A 39 0.47 17.61 8.51
CA ARG A 39 -0.53 17.75 9.55
C ARG A 39 -1.07 16.35 9.76
N ALA A 40 -0.62 15.71 10.85
CA ALA A 40 -1.32 14.55 11.37
C ALA A 40 -2.79 14.93 11.38
N SER A 41 -3.56 14.49 10.37
CA SER A 41 -5.00 14.71 10.39
C SER A 41 -5.49 14.10 11.69
N SER A 42 -6.55 14.63 12.25
CA SER A 42 -7.18 14.06 13.44
C SER A 42 -7.53 12.57 13.26
N LEU A 43 -7.62 12.10 12.01
CA LEU A 43 -7.76 10.70 11.63
C LEU A 43 -6.51 9.88 11.91
N MET A 44 -5.32 10.44 11.71
CA MET A 44 -4.06 9.77 12.00
C MET A 44 -3.87 9.57 13.51
N GLY A 45 -4.08 10.60 14.30
CA GLY A 45 -4.00 10.50 15.76
C GLY A 45 -5.00 9.52 16.38
N LYS A 46 -6.10 9.18 15.66
CA LYS A 46 -7.11 8.21 16.09
C LYS A 46 -6.98 6.83 15.46
N ALA A 47 -6.22 6.69 14.39
CA ALA A 47 -5.81 5.40 13.85
C ALA A 47 -4.63 4.79 14.63
N ILE A 48 -3.87 5.63 15.35
CA ILE A 48 -2.81 5.20 16.25
C ILE A 48 -3.47 4.58 17.50
N SER A 49 -2.90 3.51 18.02
CA SER A 49 -3.32 2.93 19.30
C SER A 49 -3.09 3.94 20.45
N ALA A 50 -3.77 3.73 21.56
CA ALA A 50 -3.67 4.64 22.73
C ALA A 50 -2.23 4.79 23.27
N ASP A 51 -1.38 3.79 23.02
CA ASP A 51 0.04 3.79 23.39
C ASP A 51 0.94 4.54 22.39
N GLY A 52 0.43 4.97 21.26
CA GLY A 52 1.21 5.61 20.18
C GLY A 52 2.17 4.70 19.43
N ILE A 53 2.19 3.40 19.76
CA ILE A 53 3.19 2.43 19.24
C ILE A 53 2.73 1.81 17.94
N ASN A 54 1.42 1.60 17.77
CA ASN A 54 0.85 0.89 16.64
C ASN A 54 -0.18 1.72 15.88
N ALA A 55 -0.19 1.58 14.57
CA ALA A 55 -1.25 2.11 13.70
C ALA A 55 -2.27 1.01 13.38
N ASN A 56 -3.54 1.30 13.59
CA ASN A 56 -4.64 0.43 13.19
C ASN A 56 -4.89 0.56 11.69
N MET A 57 -4.93 -0.56 10.99
CA MET A 57 -5.19 -0.62 9.56
C MET A 57 -6.32 -1.58 9.23
N ALA A 58 -7.04 -1.30 8.16
CA ALA A 58 -8.06 -2.17 7.60
C ALA A 58 -7.99 -2.15 6.08
N ILE A 59 -7.97 -3.35 5.49
CA ILE A 59 -7.88 -3.52 4.04
C ILE A 59 -9.03 -4.40 3.57
N PRO A 60 -9.88 -3.91 2.66
CA PRO A 60 -10.83 -4.76 1.96
C PRO A 60 -10.10 -5.80 1.10
N ILE A 61 -10.55 -7.05 1.19
CA ILE A 61 -9.97 -8.15 0.43
C ILE A 61 -10.09 -7.89 -1.08
N SER A 62 -11.18 -7.27 -1.51
CA SER A 62 -11.38 -6.84 -2.90
C SER A 62 -10.32 -5.90 -3.45
N ASP A 63 -9.54 -5.23 -2.60
CA ASP A 63 -8.45 -4.36 -3.03
C ASP A 63 -7.15 -5.15 -3.34
N ILE A 64 -7.10 -6.42 -2.98
CA ILE A 64 -5.93 -7.31 -3.10
C ILE A 64 -6.11 -8.33 -4.21
N ILE A 65 -7.34 -8.83 -4.38
CA ILE A 65 -7.67 -9.78 -5.45
C ILE A 65 -7.74 -9.05 -6.81
N SER A 66 -7.38 -9.75 -7.87
CA SER A 66 -7.59 -9.26 -9.25
C SER A 66 -9.06 -9.40 -9.64
N ASP A 67 -9.50 -8.57 -10.59
CA ASP A 67 -10.87 -8.60 -11.12
C ASP A 67 -11.27 -10.03 -11.55
N GLY A 68 -12.43 -10.47 -11.08
CA GLY A 68 -12.98 -11.80 -11.38
C GLY A 68 -12.46 -12.95 -10.51
N SER A 69 -11.56 -12.71 -9.59
CA SER A 69 -11.13 -13.72 -8.62
C SER A 69 -11.97 -13.66 -7.34
N HIS A 70 -12.28 -14.85 -6.78
CA HIS A 70 -12.96 -15.01 -5.48
C HIS A 70 -12.07 -15.67 -4.43
N ASP A 71 -10.76 -15.56 -4.59
CA ASP A 71 -9.77 -16.24 -3.74
C ASP A 71 -9.55 -15.49 -2.41
N TYR A 72 -10.60 -15.41 -1.60
CA TYR A 72 -10.59 -14.74 -0.29
C TYR A 72 -9.70 -15.46 0.72
N GLU A 73 -9.71 -16.79 0.70
CA GLU A 73 -8.90 -17.60 1.63
C GLU A 73 -7.41 -17.35 1.46
N SER A 74 -6.91 -17.31 0.23
CA SER A 74 -5.50 -17.04 -0.05
C SER A 74 -5.05 -15.67 0.45
N VAL A 75 -5.94 -14.66 0.43
CA VAL A 75 -5.62 -13.32 0.97
C VAL A 75 -5.59 -13.34 2.51
N ILE A 76 -6.51 -14.06 3.15
CA ILE A 76 -6.52 -14.24 4.61
C ILE A 76 -5.28 -14.99 5.06
N ASP A 77 -4.91 -16.06 4.36
CA ASP A 77 -3.69 -16.83 4.64
C ASP A 77 -2.42 -16.00 4.40
N ALA A 78 -2.41 -15.13 3.39
CA ALA A 78 -1.32 -14.19 3.18
C ALA A 78 -1.18 -13.23 4.37
N ALA A 79 -2.27 -12.74 4.94
CA ALA A 79 -2.23 -11.89 6.12
C ALA A 79 -1.68 -12.64 7.35
N LYS A 80 -2.11 -13.88 7.58
CA LYS A 80 -1.55 -14.73 8.65
C LYS A 80 -0.04 -14.92 8.48
N LYS A 81 0.40 -15.28 7.27
CA LYS A 81 1.82 -15.47 6.95
C LYS A 81 2.65 -14.18 7.06
N LEU A 82 2.07 -13.02 6.75
CA LEU A 82 2.74 -11.74 6.97
C LEU A 82 2.93 -11.43 8.45
N GLN A 83 2.02 -11.86 9.32
CA GLN A 83 2.17 -11.73 10.77
C GLN A 83 3.36 -12.54 11.28
N ASP A 84 3.68 -13.69 10.66
CA ASP A 84 4.82 -14.52 11.05
C ASP A 84 6.16 -14.01 10.49
N LYS A 85 6.13 -13.05 9.56
CA LYS A 85 7.35 -12.51 8.96
C LYS A 85 7.93 -11.37 9.76
N THR A 86 9.25 -11.43 9.91
CA THR A 86 10.05 -10.43 10.60
C THR A 86 10.88 -9.63 9.60
N ILE A 87 11.19 -8.38 9.95
CA ILE A 87 12.14 -7.54 9.21
C ILE A 87 13.40 -7.34 10.03
N GLU A 88 14.51 -7.44 9.35
CA GLU A 88 15.83 -7.03 9.84
C GLU A 88 16.33 -5.85 9.00
N PHE A 89 16.91 -4.83 9.64
CA PHE A 89 17.51 -3.73 8.91
C PHE A 89 18.68 -3.07 9.65
N TYR A 90 19.44 -2.34 8.86
CA TYR A 90 20.62 -1.62 9.31
C TYR A 90 20.24 -0.23 9.79
N ASP A 91 20.58 0.12 11.02
CA ASP A 91 20.42 1.48 11.51
C ASP A 91 21.52 2.38 10.94
N ARG A 92 21.12 3.26 10.02
CA ARG A 92 22.04 4.22 9.39
C ARG A 92 22.50 5.32 10.33
N LYS A 93 21.74 5.65 11.37
CA LYS A 93 22.10 6.71 12.32
C LYS A 93 23.28 6.30 13.18
N THR A 94 23.31 5.06 13.59
CA THR A 94 24.37 4.49 14.41
C THR A 94 25.47 3.81 13.61
N GLN A 95 25.29 3.62 12.30
CA GLN A 95 26.14 2.82 11.42
C GLN A 95 26.37 1.39 11.93
N LYS A 96 25.49 0.89 12.77
CA LYS A 96 25.51 -0.45 13.34
C LYS A 96 24.32 -1.23 12.84
N TRP A 97 24.48 -2.54 12.67
CA TRP A 97 23.36 -3.44 12.52
C TRP A 97 22.57 -3.45 13.82
N THR A 98 21.38 -2.89 13.79
CA THR A 98 20.44 -3.02 14.88
C THR A 98 19.51 -4.16 14.51
N TYR A 99 19.64 -5.26 15.26
CA TYR A 99 18.70 -6.37 15.13
C TYR A 99 17.36 -5.91 15.72
N TYR A 100 16.40 -5.65 14.85
CA TYR A 100 15.05 -5.39 15.26
C TYR A 100 14.17 -6.53 14.77
N ARG A 101 13.56 -7.26 15.68
CA ARG A 101 12.64 -8.33 15.37
C ARG A 101 11.22 -7.87 15.68
N ASP A 102 10.55 -7.34 14.68
CA ASP A 102 9.12 -7.07 14.75
C ASP A 102 8.40 -7.75 13.58
N HIS A 103 7.14 -8.03 13.79
CA HIS A 103 6.29 -8.59 12.75
C HIS A 103 5.89 -7.50 11.76
N LEU A 104 5.77 -7.86 10.48
CA LEU A 104 5.31 -6.93 9.45
C LEU A 104 3.93 -6.36 9.75
N ILE A 105 3.06 -7.20 10.29
CA ILE A 105 1.74 -6.83 10.79
C ILE A 105 1.45 -7.63 12.07
N ASN A 106 0.61 -7.08 12.93
CA ASN A 106 0.22 -7.69 14.20
C ASN A 106 -1.30 -7.71 14.35
N ASN A 107 -1.81 -8.55 15.25
CA ASN A 107 -3.24 -8.58 15.63
C ASN A 107 -4.17 -8.73 14.43
N VAL A 108 -3.86 -9.64 13.51
CA VAL A 108 -4.70 -9.91 12.34
C VAL A 108 -6.07 -10.42 12.79
N ARG A 109 -7.13 -9.74 12.31
CA ARG A 109 -8.52 -10.08 12.59
C ARG A 109 -9.33 -10.09 11.29
N TYR A 110 -10.07 -11.13 11.10
CA TYR A 110 -11.04 -11.27 10.03
C TYR A 110 -12.36 -11.78 10.61
N THR A 111 -13.44 -11.14 10.24
CA THR A 111 -14.80 -11.61 10.56
C THR A 111 -15.41 -12.12 9.28
N GLU A 112 -15.92 -13.32 9.28
CA GLU A 112 -16.57 -13.94 8.14
C GLU A 112 -17.68 -13.03 7.58
N GLY A 113 -17.78 -12.93 6.27
CA GLY A 113 -18.72 -12.06 5.59
C GLY A 113 -18.38 -10.57 5.58
N SER A 114 -17.43 -10.08 6.41
CA SER A 114 -17.06 -8.66 6.43
C SER A 114 -16.29 -8.20 5.19
N GLY A 115 -15.58 -9.12 4.51
CA GLY A 115 -14.71 -8.81 3.38
C GLY A 115 -13.54 -7.87 3.71
N VAL A 116 -13.20 -7.69 5.01
CA VAL A 116 -12.17 -6.75 5.48
C VAL A 116 -11.24 -7.44 6.45
N ILE A 117 -9.94 -7.34 6.19
CA ILE A 117 -8.88 -7.75 7.12
C ILE A 117 -8.47 -6.52 7.94
N ARG A 118 -8.43 -6.67 9.27
CA ARG A 118 -7.97 -5.66 10.23
C ARG A 118 -6.71 -6.14 10.91
N PHE A 119 -5.76 -5.24 11.10
CA PHE A 119 -4.49 -5.54 11.74
C PHE A 119 -3.84 -4.26 12.27
N THR A 120 -2.74 -4.40 12.98
CA THR A 120 -1.92 -3.29 13.41
C THR A 120 -0.54 -3.36 12.75
N VAL A 121 0.07 -2.20 12.54
CA VAL A 121 1.45 -2.05 12.06
C VAL A 121 2.18 -1.16 13.04
N SER A 122 3.41 -1.52 13.43
CA SER A 122 4.18 -0.67 14.34
C SER A 122 4.52 0.68 13.70
N MET A 123 4.50 1.74 14.47
CA MET A 123 4.76 3.10 13.99
C MET A 123 6.17 3.23 13.45
N TRP A 124 7.17 2.63 14.09
CA TRP A 124 8.54 2.68 13.63
C TRP A 124 8.73 1.97 12.27
N LEU A 125 7.99 0.86 12.02
CA LEU A 125 8.02 0.20 10.69
C LEU A 125 7.43 1.13 9.62
N LEU A 126 6.35 1.84 9.94
CA LEU A 126 5.79 2.83 9.02
C LEU A 126 6.75 3.98 8.76
N GLU A 127 7.44 4.49 9.78
CA GLU A 127 8.48 5.51 9.64
C GLU A 127 9.63 5.00 8.78
N TYR A 128 10.07 3.75 8.97
CA TYR A 128 11.11 3.13 8.16
C TYR A 128 10.70 2.98 6.69
N ILE A 129 9.49 2.47 6.43
CA ILE A 129 8.93 2.33 5.07
C ILE A 129 8.88 3.69 4.37
N LEU A 130 8.63 4.77 5.11
CA LEU A 130 8.41 6.12 4.61
C LEU A 130 9.60 7.05 4.82
N ASP A 131 10.75 6.55 5.26
CA ASP A 131 11.97 7.33 5.37
C ASP A 131 12.54 7.66 3.98
N PHE A 132 12.33 8.89 3.54
CA PHE A 132 12.79 9.43 2.26
C PHE A 132 13.95 10.41 2.41
N ILE A 133 14.49 10.57 3.61
CA ILE A 133 15.41 11.68 4.00
C ILE A 133 16.67 11.71 3.14
N ASN A 134 17.10 10.59 2.59
CA ASN A 134 18.34 10.50 1.84
C ASN A 134 18.15 10.34 0.31
N GLY A 135 16.98 10.66 -0.23
CA GLY A 135 16.71 10.54 -1.67
C GLY A 135 16.62 9.08 -2.18
N ASN A 136 16.79 8.10 -1.32
CA ASN A 136 16.75 6.68 -1.66
C ASN A 136 15.31 6.15 -1.54
N PHE A 137 14.48 6.46 -2.52
CA PHE A 137 13.11 5.98 -2.57
C PHE A 137 12.76 5.34 -3.91
N SER A 138 11.81 4.43 -3.87
CA SER A 138 11.14 3.88 -5.05
C SER A 138 9.77 4.53 -5.18
N MET A 139 9.45 5.01 -6.39
CA MET A 139 8.11 5.52 -6.70
C MET A 139 7.52 4.73 -7.86
N TYR A 140 6.37 4.09 -7.63
CA TYR A 140 5.71 3.23 -8.62
C TYR A 140 4.19 3.39 -8.58
N ASP A 141 3.52 2.97 -9.67
CA ASP A 141 2.07 2.98 -9.71
C ASP A 141 1.47 1.74 -9.05
N PHE A 142 0.59 1.97 -8.07
CA PHE A 142 -0.05 0.91 -7.28
C PHE A 142 -0.88 -0.05 -8.13
N GLN A 143 -1.68 0.47 -9.06
CA GLN A 143 -2.55 -0.37 -9.89
C GLN A 143 -1.72 -1.27 -10.82
N SER A 144 -0.62 -0.75 -11.31
CA SER A 144 0.34 -1.52 -12.11
C SER A 144 0.95 -2.66 -11.30
N ALA A 145 1.33 -2.41 -10.05
CA ALA A 145 1.86 -3.45 -9.16
C ALA A 145 0.82 -4.54 -8.88
N LEU A 146 -0.44 -4.18 -8.64
CA LEU A 146 -1.53 -5.14 -8.39
C LEU A 146 -1.85 -6.05 -9.60
N ARG A 147 -1.71 -5.54 -10.83
CA ARG A 147 -1.97 -6.30 -12.06
C ARG A 147 -0.94 -7.37 -12.35
N LEU A 148 0.26 -7.23 -11.82
CA LEU A 148 1.32 -8.19 -12.07
C LEU A 148 0.97 -9.56 -11.46
N PRO A 149 1.02 -10.65 -12.24
CA PRO A 149 0.63 -11.99 -11.79
C PRO A 149 1.75 -12.73 -11.07
N SER A 150 2.84 -12.07 -10.69
CA SER A 150 4.01 -12.70 -10.09
C SER A 150 4.61 -11.81 -8.99
N ALA A 151 4.82 -12.39 -7.80
CA ALA A 151 5.51 -11.71 -6.70
C ALA A 151 6.90 -11.23 -7.12
N TYR A 152 7.64 -12.03 -7.88
CA TYR A 152 8.95 -11.63 -8.40
C TYR A 152 8.86 -10.42 -9.33
N ALA A 153 7.82 -10.36 -10.18
CA ALA A 153 7.62 -9.22 -11.07
C ALA A 153 7.27 -7.95 -10.31
N VAL A 154 6.41 -8.03 -9.27
CA VAL A 154 6.09 -6.88 -8.41
C VAL A 154 7.36 -6.37 -7.71
N ARG A 155 8.14 -7.25 -7.12
CA ARG A 155 9.36 -6.87 -6.38
C ARG A 155 10.44 -6.29 -7.30
N LEU A 156 10.64 -6.86 -8.48
CA LEU A 156 11.55 -6.30 -9.48
C LEU A 156 11.03 -4.98 -10.05
N TYR A 157 9.72 -4.80 -10.14
CA TYR A 157 9.12 -3.51 -10.50
C TYR A 157 9.44 -2.43 -9.46
N TRP A 158 9.30 -2.72 -8.18
CA TRP A 158 9.71 -1.78 -7.10
C TRP A 158 11.18 -1.39 -7.23
N LEU A 159 12.05 -2.40 -7.41
CA LEU A 159 13.49 -2.19 -7.52
C LEU A 159 13.83 -1.30 -8.73
N THR A 160 13.27 -1.60 -9.89
CA THR A 160 13.61 -0.91 -11.14
C THR A 160 13.03 0.50 -11.22
N CYS A 161 11.97 0.79 -10.49
CA CYS A 161 11.40 2.14 -10.42
C CYS A 161 12.35 3.16 -9.76
N SER A 162 13.23 2.72 -8.85
CA SER A 162 14.24 3.57 -8.21
C SER A 162 15.53 3.72 -9.01
N MET A 163 15.78 2.83 -10.00
CA MET A 163 17.03 2.82 -10.75
C MET A 163 17.10 3.99 -11.75
N THR A 164 18.21 4.70 -11.75
CA THR A 164 18.51 5.79 -12.69
C THR A 164 19.65 5.44 -13.65
N ALA A 165 20.49 4.46 -13.29
CA ALA A 165 21.65 4.00 -14.04
C ALA A 165 21.77 2.47 -13.96
N PRO A 166 22.57 1.83 -14.82
CA PRO A 166 22.85 0.40 -14.70
C PRO A 166 23.49 0.04 -13.36
N VAL A 167 22.98 -1.02 -12.73
CA VAL A 167 23.45 -1.52 -11.43
C VAL A 167 23.85 -2.98 -11.55
N ASN A 168 25.00 -3.33 -10.98
CA ASN A 168 25.51 -4.70 -10.92
C ASN A 168 25.04 -5.37 -9.63
N TYR A 169 24.22 -6.41 -9.74
CA TYR A 169 23.71 -7.19 -8.62
C TYR A 169 24.35 -8.57 -8.57
N PRO A 170 25.03 -8.93 -7.46
CA PRO A 170 25.42 -10.30 -7.19
C PRO A 170 24.21 -11.23 -7.24
N LEU A 171 24.33 -12.41 -7.86
CA LEU A 171 23.23 -13.37 -7.94
C LEU A 171 22.76 -13.82 -6.57
N GLN A 172 23.64 -13.94 -5.60
CA GLN A 172 23.28 -14.28 -4.23
C GLN A 172 22.40 -13.21 -3.61
N MET A 173 22.74 -11.92 -3.76
CA MET A 173 21.92 -10.82 -3.28
C MET A 173 20.51 -10.84 -3.91
N LEU A 174 20.41 -11.13 -5.21
CA LEU A 174 19.10 -11.26 -5.87
C LEU A 174 18.30 -12.46 -5.34
N ARG A 175 18.97 -13.58 -5.02
CA ARG A 175 18.33 -14.74 -4.41
C ARG A 175 17.79 -14.43 -3.03
N ASP A 176 18.59 -13.80 -2.19
CA ASP A 176 18.23 -13.42 -0.83
C ASP A 176 17.08 -12.40 -0.85
N MET A 177 17.20 -11.38 -1.66
CA MET A 177 16.19 -10.37 -1.86
C MET A 177 14.84 -10.96 -2.33
N LEU A 178 14.85 -11.90 -3.28
CA LEU A 178 13.62 -12.54 -3.77
C LEU A 178 13.16 -13.71 -2.88
N GLY A 179 13.91 -14.02 -1.82
CA GLY A 179 13.58 -15.08 -0.87
C GLY A 179 13.51 -16.46 -1.50
N VAL A 180 14.39 -16.72 -2.48
CA VAL A 180 14.35 -17.96 -3.24
C VAL A 180 14.98 -19.12 -2.48
N GLY A 181 15.92 -18.83 -1.56
CA GLY A 181 16.66 -19.85 -0.81
C GLY A 181 17.32 -20.88 -1.74
N ASP A 182 17.18 -22.15 -1.39
CA ASP A 182 17.72 -23.28 -2.18
C ASP A 182 16.86 -23.64 -3.41
N LYS A 183 15.71 -23.01 -3.57
CA LYS A 183 14.88 -23.13 -4.78
C LYS A 183 15.69 -22.68 -5.99
N TYR A 184 15.71 -23.47 -7.04
CA TYR A 184 16.50 -23.20 -8.26
C TYR A 184 18.03 -23.17 -8.00
N SER A 185 18.58 -24.28 -7.52
CA SER A 185 20.02 -24.44 -7.22
C SER A 185 20.94 -24.00 -8.35
N GLN A 186 20.52 -24.22 -9.62
CA GLN A 186 21.26 -23.75 -10.80
C GLN A 186 20.96 -22.28 -11.08
N ASN A 187 22.03 -21.50 -11.33
CA ASN A 187 21.92 -20.09 -11.71
C ASN A 187 21.08 -19.89 -12.98
N ARG A 188 21.15 -20.82 -13.93
CA ARG A 188 20.36 -20.76 -15.17
C ARG A 188 18.86 -20.77 -14.89
N ASP A 189 18.40 -21.66 -14.03
CA ASP A 189 16.98 -21.79 -13.68
C ASP A 189 16.49 -20.60 -12.85
N PHE A 190 17.30 -20.16 -11.92
CA PHE A 190 17.02 -18.93 -11.16
C PHE A 190 16.85 -17.73 -12.11
N ILE A 191 17.81 -17.48 -12.99
CA ILE A 191 17.75 -16.37 -13.95
C ILE A 191 16.51 -16.51 -14.84
N LYS A 192 16.25 -17.70 -15.39
CA LYS A 192 15.10 -17.92 -16.26
C LYS A 192 13.77 -17.64 -15.56
N ARG A 193 13.58 -18.13 -14.34
CA ARG A 193 12.30 -18.10 -13.64
C ARG A 193 12.07 -16.82 -12.82
N CYS A 194 13.13 -16.33 -12.17
CA CYS A 194 13.00 -15.22 -11.20
C CYS A 194 13.46 -13.86 -11.77
N ILE A 195 14.15 -13.84 -12.92
CA ILE A 195 14.63 -12.60 -13.54
C ILE A 195 14.04 -12.42 -14.94
N ALA A 196 14.28 -13.36 -15.87
CA ALA A 196 13.87 -13.21 -17.27
C ALA A 196 12.33 -13.20 -17.42
N LYS A 197 11.64 -14.15 -16.78
CA LYS A 197 10.17 -14.19 -16.85
C LYS A 197 9.52 -12.93 -16.26
N PRO A 198 9.90 -12.41 -15.07
CA PRO A 198 9.46 -11.12 -14.60
C PRO A 198 9.80 -9.95 -15.52
N CYS A 199 11.02 -9.90 -16.08
CA CYS A 199 11.43 -8.88 -17.03
C CYS A 199 10.47 -8.82 -18.23
N ASN A 200 10.14 -9.98 -18.82
CA ASN A 200 9.18 -10.08 -19.94
C ASN A 200 7.77 -9.66 -19.51
N LEU A 201 7.33 -9.97 -18.27
CA LEU A 201 6.05 -9.51 -17.73
C LEU A 201 6.01 -7.97 -17.63
N LEU A 202 7.05 -7.34 -17.10
CA LEU A 202 7.12 -5.88 -17.03
C LEU A 202 7.04 -5.25 -18.44
N GLU A 203 7.68 -5.86 -19.41
CA GLU A 203 7.60 -5.43 -20.80
C GLU A 203 6.19 -5.60 -21.37
N GLN A 204 5.57 -6.77 -21.21
CA GLN A 204 4.23 -7.09 -21.67
C GLN A 204 3.19 -6.11 -21.08
N TYR A 205 3.32 -5.75 -19.82
CA TYR A 205 2.44 -4.79 -19.14
C TYR A 205 2.84 -3.33 -19.39
N ARG A 206 3.86 -3.08 -20.21
CA ARG A 206 4.38 -1.75 -20.56
C ARG A 206 4.74 -0.90 -19.36
N LEU A 207 5.31 -1.53 -18.35
CA LEU A 207 5.75 -0.87 -17.11
C LEU A 207 7.22 -0.46 -17.18
N ASN A 208 7.65 0.38 -16.24
CA ASN A 208 9.06 0.57 -15.97
C ASN A 208 9.68 -0.79 -15.66
N GLY A 209 10.75 -1.11 -16.29
CA GLY A 209 11.39 -2.40 -16.21
C GLY A 209 12.90 -2.29 -16.38
N PHE A 210 13.51 -3.36 -16.81
CA PHE A 210 14.94 -3.42 -17.00
C PHE A 210 15.29 -4.40 -18.12
N THR A 211 16.41 -4.18 -18.74
CA THR A 211 17.14 -5.21 -19.46
C THR A 211 18.26 -5.74 -18.58
N PHE A 212 18.72 -6.94 -18.82
CA PHE A 212 19.83 -7.48 -18.05
C PHE A 212 20.85 -8.24 -18.91
N ARG A 213 22.09 -8.19 -18.47
CA ARG A 213 23.19 -8.95 -19.07
C ARG A 213 24.05 -9.57 -17.98
N LYS A 214 24.83 -10.59 -18.33
CA LYS A 214 25.80 -11.16 -17.39
C LYS A 214 26.81 -10.10 -17.00
N GLY A 215 27.04 -9.99 -15.70
CA GLY A 215 28.11 -9.20 -15.11
C GLY A 215 29.40 -10.00 -14.99
N THR A 216 30.25 -9.59 -14.07
CA THR A 216 31.51 -10.25 -13.77
C THR A 216 31.32 -11.45 -12.84
N GLY A 217 32.28 -12.34 -12.83
CA GLY A 217 32.36 -13.49 -11.91
C GLY A 217 31.68 -14.74 -12.45
N ARG A 218 31.99 -15.87 -11.80
CA ARG A 218 31.44 -17.20 -12.08
C ARG A 218 30.99 -17.90 -10.79
N GLY A 219 30.09 -18.87 -10.89
CA GLY A 219 29.60 -19.63 -9.74
C GLY A 219 28.92 -18.73 -8.72
N LYS A 220 29.37 -18.77 -7.45
CA LYS A 220 28.87 -17.95 -6.34
C LYS A 220 29.16 -16.45 -6.49
N LYS A 221 30.20 -16.08 -7.25
CA LYS A 221 30.58 -14.69 -7.54
C LYS A 221 29.90 -14.13 -8.81
N ALA A 222 29.03 -14.88 -9.44
CA ALA A 222 28.31 -14.44 -10.63
C ALA A 222 27.39 -13.26 -10.31
N SER A 223 27.23 -12.35 -11.28
CA SER A 223 26.38 -11.17 -11.15
C SER A 223 25.58 -10.90 -12.42
N LEU A 224 24.57 -10.08 -12.31
CA LEU A 224 23.79 -9.52 -13.42
C LEU A 224 23.84 -8.00 -13.38
N ILE A 225 24.05 -7.38 -14.52
CA ILE A 225 23.91 -5.93 -14.67
C ILE A 225 22.51 -5.65 -15.18
N PHE A 226 21.72 -4.95 -14.37
CA PHE A 226 20.41 -4.46 -14.73
C PHE A 226 20.53 -3.04 -15.30
N SER A 227 19.97 -2.81 -16.46
CA SER A 227 19.89 -1.48 -17.08
C SER A 227 18.43 -1.05 -17.07
N PRO A 228 18.07 0.06 -16.43
CA PRO A 228 16.67 0.49 -16.29
C PRO A 228 16.08 0.86 -17.65
N VAL A 229 14.85 0.45 -17.90
CA VAL A 229 14.02 0.86 -19.03
C VAL A 229 12.89 1.69 -18.47
N LYS A 230 12.98 3.01 -18.64
CA LYS A 230 11.90 3.94 -18.26
C LYS A 230 10.88 4.00 -19.39
N ARG A 231 9.62 3.81 -19.06
CA ARG A 231 8.51 3.99 -19.99
C ARG A 231 7.65 5.14 -19.50
N GLN A 232 7.17 5.95 -20.43
CA GLN A 232 6.14 6.94 -20.06
C GLN A 232 4.90 6.15 -19.63
N THR A 233 4.58 6.18 -18.36
CA THR A 233 3.28 5.72 -17.87
C THR A 233 2.22 6.54 -18.58
N GLN A 234 1.36 5.87 -19.36
CA GLN A 234 0.16 6.51 -19.89
C GLN A 234 -0.53 7.24 -18.75
N SER A 235 -0.89 8.50 -18.99
CA SER A 235 -1.43 9.39 -17.96
C SER A 235 -2.51 8.68 -17.15
N SER A 236 -2.39 8.79 -15.84
CA SER A 236 -3.29 8.22 -14.84
C SER A 236 -4.79 8.46 -15.08
N ALA A 237 -5.15 9.38 -15.98
CA ALA A 237 -6.53 9.71 -16.32
C ALA A 237 -7.32 8.55 -16.99
N GLN A 238 -6.67 7.70 -17.78
CA GLN A 238 -7.36 6.55 -18.40
C GLN A 238 -7.44 5.33 -17.46
N LEU A 239 -6.57 5.23 -16.46
CA LEU A 239 -6.62 4.18 -15.43
C LEU A 239 -7.66 4.50 -14.33
N VAL A 240 -8.00 5.77 -14.15
CA VAL A 240 -9.01 6.23 -13.17
C VAL A 240 -10.42 5.79 -13.55
N ALA A 241 -10.73 5.59 -14.84
CA ALA A 241 -12.06 5.20 -15.30
C ALA A 241 -12.45 3.75 -14.92
N GLN A 242 -11.50 2.90 -14.53
CA GLN A 242 -11.72 1.52 -14.05
C GLN A 242 -11.43 1.31 -12.57
N ALA A 243 -11.19 2.38 -11.82
CA ALA A 243 -10.82 2.25 -10.43
C ALA A 243 -12.00 1.77 -9.58
N SER A 244 -11.77 0.63 -8.93
CA SER A 244 -12.56 0.06 -7.83
C SER A 244 -13.00 1.11 -6.79
N ILE A 245 -13.87 0.72 -5.89
CA ILE A 245 -14.45 1.44 -4.73
C ILE A 245 -13.50 2.45 -4.03
N SER A 246 -12.19 2.29 -4.15
CA SER A 246 -11.19 3.18 -3.56
C SER A 246 -11.07 4.57 -4.20
N ALA A 247 -11.61 4.78 -5.40
CA ALA A 247 -11.45 6.05 -6.14
C ALA A 247 -12.40 7.16 -5.67
N TRP A 248 -13.49 6.84 -5.00
CA TRP A 248 -14.54 7.77 -4.63
C TRP A 248 -14.61 8.13 -3.15
N VAL A 249 -13.81 7.47 -2.31
CA VAL A 249 -13.67 7.81 -0.88
C VAL A 249 -12.21 8.15 -0.59
N LYS A 250 -11.97 9.23 0.14
CA LYS A 250 -10.60 9.54 0.62
C LYS A 250 -10.09 8.37 1.45
N PRO A 251 -8.87 7.86 1.19
CA PRO A 251 -8.33 6.69 1.88
C PRO A 251 -8.31 6.83 3.41
N SER A 252 -8.05 8.02 3.91
CA SER A 252 -8.09 8.36 5.35
C SER A 252 -9.48 8.15 5.94
N VAL A 253 -10.52 8.69 5.30
CA VAL A 253 -11.92 8.55 5.72
C VAL A 253 -12.32 7.07 5.67
N ARG A 254 -11.97 6.36 4.58
CA ARG A 254 -12.26 4.94 4.43
C ARG A 254 -11.62 4.12 5.54
N ASN A 255 -10.32 4.29 5.77
CA ASN A 255 -9.63 3.56 6.84
C ASN A 255 -10.25 3.83 8.21
N TYR A 256 -10.60 5.08 8.49
CA TYR A 256 -11.22 5.43 9.76
C TYR A 256 -12.61 4.78 9.94
N LEU A 257 -13.45 4.75 8.91
CA LEU A 257 -14.73 4.07 8.95
C LEU A 257 -14.59 2.56 9.17
N LEU A 258 -13.60 1.93 8.53
CA LEU A 258 -13.33 0.51 8.68
C LEU A 258 -12.75 0.16 10.06
N THR A 259 -11.88 1.00 10.63
CA THR A 259 -11.18 0.73 11.90
C THR A 259 -11.95 1.23 13.12
N ALA A 260 -12.40 2.46 13.07
CA ALA A 260 -13.02 3.13 14.24
C ALA A 260 -14.54 2.95 14.29
N ALA A 261 -15.22 2.92 13.15
CA ALA A 261 -16.68 2.77 13.09
C ALA A 261 -17.14 1.36 12.70
N TYR A 262 -16.18 0.43 12.47
CA TYR A 262 -16.41 -0.98 12.14
C TYR A 262 -17.34 -1.22 10.93
N PHE A 263 -17.32 -0.32 9.95
CA PHE A 263 -18.00 -0.57 8.68
C PHE A 263 -17.37 -1.76 7.96
N ASP A 264 -18.18 -2.48 7.19
CA ASP A 264 -17.71 -3.46 6.23
C ASP A 264 -17.69 -2.91 4.79
N ASN A 265 -17.18 -3.71 3.85
CA ASN A 265 -17.05 -3.27 2.47
C ASN A 265 -18.41 -3.12 1.75
N LYS A 266 -19.41 -3.96 2.12
CA LYS A 266 -20.76 -3.93 1.57
C LYS A 266 -21.49 -2.65 2.04
N GLU A 267 -21.36 -2.32 3.31
CA GLU A 267 -21.95 -1.10 3.89
C GLU A 267 -21.35 0.17 3.26
N LEU A 268 -20.02 0.20 3.03
CA LEU A 268 -19.39 1.31 2.32
C LEU A 268 -19.91 1.42 0.89
N SER A 269 -19.99 0.29 0.17
CA SER A 269 -20.47 0.24 -1.22
C SER A 269 -21.94 0.68 -1.35
N SER A 270 -22.78 0.27 -0.41
CA SER A 270 -24.21 0.65 -0.38
C SER A 270 -24.41 2.15 -0.11
N ASN A 271 -23.40 2.83 0.45
CA ASN A 271 -23.44 4.27 0.73
C ASN A 271 -22.50 5.10 -0.14
N LYS A 272 -22.14 4.57 -1.31
CA LYS A 272 -21.15 5.14 -2.23
C LYS A 272 -21.36 6.62 -2.50
N ASP A 273 -22.57 7.01 -2.92
CA ASP A 273 -22.86 8.39 -3.31
C ASP A 273 -22.76 9.37 -2.14
N THR A 274 -23.22 8.97 -0.97
CA THR A 274 -23.09 9.76 0.26
C THR A 274 -21.62 9.96 0.63
N LEU A 275 -20.82 8.90 0.58
CA LEU A 275 -19.40 8.96 0.88
C LEU A 275 -18.61 9.80 -0.13
N PHE A 276 -18.94 9.67 -1.41
CA PHE A 276 -18.35 10.49 -2.47
C PHE A 276 -18.61 11.98 -2.26
N GLN A 277 -19.85 12.37 -2.04
CA GLN A 277 -20.23 13.76 -1.79
C GLN A 277 -19.62 14.29 -0.50
N PHE A 278 -19.63 13.49 0.58
CA PHE A 278 -19.04 13.85 1.86
C PHE A 278 -17.52 14.10 1.75
N CYS A 279 -16.79 13.26 1.01
CA CYS A 279 -15.34 13.42 0.82
C CYS A 279 -14.96 14.66 -0.01
N ARG A 280 -15.89 15.31 -0.67
CA ARG A 280 -15.71 16.61 -1.37
C ARG A 280 -15.83 17.81 -0.44
N LEU A 281 -16.37 17.63 0.75
CA LEU A 281 -16.47 18.72 1.73
C LEU A 281 -15.07 19.14 2.20
N PRO A 282 -14.85 20.45 2.45
CA PRO A 282 -13.66 20.88 3.19
C PRO A 282 -13.68 20.22 4.57
N ASP A 283 -12.51 19.87 5.09
CA ASP A 283 -12.31 19.25 6.43
C ASP A 283 -13.15 17.98 6.66
N CYS A 284 -13.47 17.23 5.60
CA CYS A 284 -14.26 15.99 5.72
C CYS A 284 -13.63 14.97 6.69
N GLU A 285 -12.30 14.99 6.83
CA GLU A 285 -11.56 14.12 7.74
C GLU A 285 -11.84 14.48 9.21
N ASP A 286 -11.85 15.76 9.55
CA ASP A 286 -12.19 16.22 10.90
C ASP A 286 -13.69 16.05 11.20
N ARG A 287 -14.52 16.26 10.19
CA ARG A 287 -15.97 16.07 10.32
C ARG A 287 -16.32 14.62 10.61
N ILE A 288 -15.71 13.64 9.91
CA ILE A 288 -16.01 12.23 10.18
C ILE A 288 -15.60 11.79 11.56
N VAL A 289 -14.48 12.30 12.07
CA VAL A 289 -14.05 12.03 13.44
C VAL A 289 -15.09 12.52 14.45
N LYS A 290 -15.55 13.77 14.31
CA LYS A 290 -16.58 14.34 15.18
C LYS A 290 -17.90 13.56 15.09
N ILE A 291 -18.32 13.16 13.90
CA ILE A 291 -19.54 12.36 13.69
C ILE A 291 -19.44 11.00 14.38
N VAL A 292 -18.34 10.28 14.22
CA VAL A 292 -18.15 8.96 14.83
C VAL A 292 -18.06 9.09 16.37
N HIS A 293 -17.39 10.13 16.88
CA HIS A 293 -17.33 10.38 18.31
C HIS A 293 -18.71 10.62 18.91
N ARG A 294 -19.51 11.51 18.32
CA ARG A 294 -20.90 11.76 18.73
C ARG A 294 -21.80 10.52 18.62
N SER A 295 -21.57 9.67 17.60
CA SER A 295 -22.29 8.41 17.48
C SER A 295 -22.03 7.50 18.68
N ARG A 296 -20.78 7.43 19.14
CA ARG A 296 -20.39 6.64 20.32
C ARG A 296 -20.96 7.19 21.62
N GLU A 297 -20.91 8.51 21.82
CA GLU A 297 -21.50 9.18 22.99
C GLU A 297 -23.00 8.90 23.09
N LYS A 298 -23.70 8.95 21.96
CA LYS A 298 -25.14 8.67 21.87
C LYS A 298 -25.48 7.19 21.83
N ARG A 299 -24.50 6.29 21.87
CA ARG A 299 -24.68 4.85 21.64
C ARG A 299 -25.47 4.53 20.37
N ALA A 300 -25.33 5.38 19.35
CA ALA A 300 -26.02 5.26 18.10
C ALA A 300 -25.24 4.41 17.08
N GLY A 301 -25.96 3.68 16.23
CA GLY A 301 -25.36 2.77 15.26
C GLY A 301 -24.84 3.48 13.98
N LYS A 302 -24.35 2.68 13.02
CA LYS A 302 -23.78 3.13 11.74
C LYS A 302 -24.75 4.00 10.91
N GLY A 303 -26.06 3.75 11.01
CA GLY A 303 -27.09 4.57 10.37
C GLY A 303 -27.05 6.04 10.80
N TYR A 304 -26.77 6.31 12.07
CA TYR A 304 -26.54 7.67 12.56
C TYR A 304 -25.38 8.36 11.85
N ILE A 305 -24.26 7.64 11.65
CA ILE A 305 -23.07 8.16 10.99
C ILE A 305 -23.40 8.56 9.55
N ILE A 306 -24.10 7.71 8.80
CA ILE A 306 -24.52 7.99 7.43
C ILE A 306 -25.49 9.19 7.36
N ASN A 307 -26.46 9.27 8.26
CA ASN A 307 -27.40 10.38 8.32
C ASN A 307 -26.71 11.71 8.69
N ALA A 308 -25.74 11.67 9.60
CA ALA A 308 -24.95 12.86 9.96
C ALA A 308 -24.06 13.34 8.80
N MET A 309 -23.52 12.42 7.98
CA MET A 309 -22.83 12.78 6.75
C MET A 309 -23.76 13.48 5.76
N LYS A 310 -24.98 12.93 5.55
CA LYS A 310 -26.00 13.53 4.68
C LYS A 310 -26.42 14.92 5.15
N SER A 311 -26.52 15.14 6.49
CA SER A 311 -26.78 16.46 7.05
C SER A 311 -25.64 17.42 6.75
N SER A 312 -24.39 17.00 6.99
CA SER A 312 -23.21 17.82 6.72
C SER A 312 -23.09 18.27 5.24
N ILE A 313 -23.49 17.40 4.31
CA ILE A 313 -23.54 17.73 2.89
C ILE A 313 -24.60 18.83 2.62
N ARG A 314 -25.81 18.63 3.12
CA ARG A 314 -26.93 19.60 2.97
C ARG A 314 -26.60 20.96 3.58
N ASP A 315 -26.00 20.98 4.73
CA ASP A 315 -25.62 22.22 5.42
C ASP A 315 -24.57 23.00 4.62
N TYR A 316 -23.60 22.29 4.04
CA TYR A 316 -22.60 22.91 3.16
C TYR A 316 -23.21 23.44 1.86
N GLU A 317 -24.12 22.72 1.22
CA GLU A 317 -24.81 23.17 0.03
C GLU A 317 -25.67 24.42 0.27
N LYS A 318 -26.31 24.53 1.42
CA LYS A 318 -27.07 25.73 1.81
C LYS A 318 -26.16 26.93 1.99
N LEU A 319 -25.00 26.76 2.63
CA LEU A 319 -24.00 27.83 2.83
C LEU A 319 -23.40 28.28 1.50
N SER A 320 -23.12 27.35 0.59
CA SER A 320 -22.55 27.68 -0.73
C SER A 320 -23.52 28.37 -1.67
N LYS A 321 -24.84 28.14 -1.52
CA LYS A 321 -25.89 28.83 -2.30
C LYS A 321 -26.28 30.19 -1.74
N GLY A 322 -25.97 30.44 -0.47
CA GLY A 322 -26.29 31.71 0.21
C GLY A 322 -25.12 32.73 0.22
N ALA A 323 -23.99 32.42 -0.35
CA ALA A 323 -22.88 33.38 -0.48
C ALA A 323 -23.19 34.36 -1.63
N PRO A 324 -23.27 35.68 -1.40
CA PRO A 324 -23.44 36.66 -2.48
C PRO A 324 -22.25 36.59 -3.44
N GLU A 325 -22.50 36.59 -4.74
CA GLU A 325 -21.48 36.78 -5.77
C GLU A 325 -20.75 38.11 -5.47
N ILE A 326 -19.55 38.00 -4.86
CA ILE A 326 -18.66 39.15 -4.75
C ILE A 326 -18.17 39.46 -6.17
N GLY A 327 -18.69 40.56 -6.69
CA GLY A 327 -18.60 41.02 -8.06
C GLY A 327 -17.17 41.05 -8.58
N LYS A 328 -17.04 40.67 -9.83
CA LYS A 328 -15.97 41.08 -10.71
C LYS A 328 -16.05 42.62 -10.83
N ARG A 329 -15.04 43.29 -10.31
CA ARG A 329 -14.63 44.61 -10.77
C ARG A 329 -13.19 44.52 -11.21
#